data_fe8696ae138b4cd6ebdc798bf512e49f
#
_entry.id   fe8696ae138b4cd6ebdc798bf512e49f
#
_cell.length_a   1.000
_cell.length_b   1.000
_cell.length_c   1.000
_cell.angle_alpha   90.00
_cell.angle_beta   90.00
_cell.angle_gamma   90.00
#
_symmetry.space_group_name_H-M   'P 1'
#
loop_
_entity.id
_entity.type
_entity.pdbx_description
1 polymer ?
#
loop_
_entity_poly.entity_id
_entity_poly.type
_entity_poly.pdbx_seq_one_letter_code
_entity_poly.pdbx_strand_id
1 'polypeptide(L)'
;MIAMVEVADINNANSNTVAELVQTACRFDSHITVSNDGKYINAKSLMGMMAFGLKKGMQVEISADGADETQAVETIKNFLACK
;
A
#
# COMPACT_ATOMS: atom_id res chain seq x y z
N MET A 1 -0.56 -5.42 -12.67
CA MET A 1 0.54 -4.47 -12.65
C MET A 1 1.26 -4.52 -11.32
N ILE A 2 2.56 -4.49 -11.33
CA ILE A 2 3.38 -4.65 -10.13
C ILE A 2 4.42 -3.55 -10.08
N ALA A 3 4.66 -2.99 -8.91
CA ALA A 3 5.69 -1.99 -8.71
C ALA A 3 6.33 -2.19 -7.34
N MET A 4 7.62 -1.90 -7.26
CA MET A 4 8.35 -1.92 -6.00
C MET A 4 8.48 -0.50 -5.48
N VAL A 5 8.38 -0.33 -4.17
CA VAL A 5 8.54 0.97 -3.57
C VAL A 5 9.18 0.82 -2.18
N GLU A 6 10.04 1.77 -1.85
CA GLU A 6 10.59 1.84 -0.50
C GLU A 6 9.70 2.75 0.33
N VAL A 7 9.24 2.25 1.46
CA VAL A 7 8.34 3.00 2.33
C VAL A 7 9.11 4.16 2.94
N ALA A 8 8.61 5.39 2.71
CA ALA A 8 9.20 6.57 3.31
C ALA A 8 8.74 6.70 4.76
N ASP A 9 9.08 7.82 5.38
CA ASP A 9 8.84 8.02 6.81
C ASP A 9 7.37 8.37 7.10
N ILE A 10 6.47 7.51 6.64
CA ILE A 10 5.03 7.71 6.86
C ILE A 10 4.62 7.33 8.28
N ASN A 11 5.42 6.53 8.96
CA ASN A 11 5.06 6.02 10.27
C ASN A 11 5.34 6.99 11.40
N ASN A 12 5.98 8.10 11.10
CA ASN A 12 5.98 9.21 12.04
C ASN A 12 4.56 9.63 12.34
N ALA A 13 3.67 9.36 11.44
CA ALA A 13 2.32 9.80 11.63
C ALA A 13 1.68 8.81 12.56
N ASN A 14 1.31 7.85 12.61
CA ASN A 14 0.60 7.00 13.54
C ASN A 14 -0.34 6.07 12.73
N SER A 15 -1.28 5.45 13.38
CA SER A 15 -2.19 4.52 12.73
C SER A 15 -3.09 5.20 11.70
N ASN A 16 -3.24 6.53 11.75
CA ASN A 16 -4.08 7.23 10.77
C ASN A 16 -3.51 7.12 9.36
N THR A 17 -2.19 7.06 9.24
CA THR A 17 -1.56 6.93 7.93
C THR A 17 -1.98 5.61 7.27
N VAL A 18 -2.01 4.55 8.04
CA VAL A 18 -2.43 3.25 7.52
C VAL A 18 -3.90 3.29 7.11
N ALA A 19 -4.74 3.92 7.94
CA ALA A 19 -6.16 4.04 7.62
C ALA A 19 -6.38 4.85 6.33
N GLU A 20 -5.61 5.91 6.13
CA GLU A 20 -5.69 6.69 4.91
C GLU A 20 -5.27 5.87 3.70
N LEU A 21 -4.24 5.08 3.84
CA LEU A 21 -3.79 4.20 2.76
C LEU A 21 -4.88 3.22 2.36
N VAL A 22 -5.52 2.60 3.35
CA VAL A 22 -6.61 1.66 3.09
C VAL A 22 -7.79 2.36 2.41
N GLN A 23 -8.15 3.55 2.88
CA GLN A 23 -9.23 4.31 2.27
C GLN A 23 -8.90 4.67 0.82
N THR A 24 -7.66 5.04 0.57
CA THR A 24 -7.21 5.36 -0.78
C THR A 24 -7.31 4.12 -1.67
N ALA A 25 -6.87 2.97 -1.17
CA ALA A 25 -6.95 1.73 -1.93
C ALA A 25 -8.41 1.34 -2.23
N CYS A 26 -9.32 1.63 -1.32
CA CYS A 26 -10.73 1.30 -1.51
C CYS A 26 -11.41 2.11 -2.59
N ARG A 27 -10.79 3.19 -3.06
CA ARG A 27 -11.36 4.00 -4.15
C ARG A 27 -11.22 3.33 -5.50
N PHE A 28 -10.35 2.36 -5.61
CA PHE A 28 -10.09 1.69 -6.88
C PHE A 28 -10.85 0.38 -6.96
N ASP A 29 -11.25 0.04 -8.18
CA ASP A 29 -11.92 -1.23 -8.43
C ASP A 29 -10.94 -2.39 -8.49
N SER A 30 -9.67 -2.09 -8.76
CA SER A 30 -8.65 -3.12 -8.88
C SER A 30 -8.42 -3.83 -7.55
N HIS A 31 -8.02 -5.08 -7.65
CA HIS A 31 -7.58 -5.85 -6.47
C HIS A 31 -6.14 -5.44 -6.16
N ILE A 32 -5.91 -4.87 -5.00
CA ILE A 32 -4.60 -4.32 -4.64
C ILE A 32 -4.01 -5.14 -3.51
N THR A 33 -2.76 -5.57 -3.70
CA THR A 33 -2.04 -6.35 -2.71
C THR A 33 -0.69 -5.71 -2.45
N VAL A 34 -0.30 -5.66 -1.18
CA VAL A 34 1.02 -5.21 -0.76
C VAL A 34 1.75 -6.41 -0.20
N SER A 35 2.97 -6.64 -0.65
CA SER A 35 3.74 -7.78 -0.18
C SER A 35 5.15 -7.38 0.22
N ASN A 36 5.69 -8.14 1.16
CA ASN A 36 7.06 -7.93 1.63
C ASN A 36 7.55 -9.26 2.18
N ASP A 37 8.69 -9.70 1.66
CA ASP A 37 9.37 -10.89 2.19
C ASP A 37 8.45 -12.12 2.26
N GLY A 38 7.68 -12.32 1.20
CA GLY A 38 6.79 -13.48 1.12
C GLY A 38 5.45 -13.32 1.79
N LYS A 39 5.20 -12.19 2.44
CA LYS A 39 3.92 -11.90 3.08
C LYS A 39 3.06 -11.05 2.18
N TYR A 40 1.79 -11.41 2.08
CA TYR A 40 0.84 -10.73 1.19
C TYR A 40 -0.32 -10.21 2.00
N ILE A 41 -0.64 -8.93 1.83
CA ILE A 41 -1.74 -8.31 2.54
C ILE A 41 -2.62 -7.58 1.53
N ASN A 42 -3.93 -7.74 1.68
CA ASN A 42 -4.87 -6.98 0.87
C ASN A 42 -4.83 -5.52 1.31
N ALA A 43 -4.49 -4.62 0.38
CA ALA A 43 -4.36 -3.21 0.71
C ALA A 43 -5.67 -2.57 1.14
N LYS A 44 -6.80 -3.22 0.86
CA LYS A 44 -8.10 -2.72 1.28
C LYS A 44 -8.52 -3.22 2.65
N SER A 45 -7.68 -4.00 3.32
CA SER A 45 -7.97 -4.54 4.64
C SER A 45 -7.23 -3.72 5.70
N LEU A 46 -7.99 -2.96 6.48
CA LEU A 46 -7.39 -2.13 7.54
C LEU A 46 -6.68 -2.99 8.58
N MET A 47 -7.33 -4.05 9.04
CA MET A 47 -6.72 -4.91 10.04
C MET A 47 -5.47 -5.59 9.50
N GLY A 48 -5.52 -6.06 8.25
CA GLY A 48 -4.36 -6.69 7.63
C GLY A 48 -3.19 -5.73 7.49
N MET A 49 -3.46 -4.51 7.04
CA MET A 49 -2.40 -3.52 6.87
C MET A 49 -1.79 -3.10 8.20
N MET A 50 -2.60 -2.97 9.23
CA MET A 50 -2.07 -2.64 10.56
C MET A 50 -1.21 -3.78 11.10
N ALA A 51 -1.63 -5.02 10.89
CA ALA A 51 -0.84 -6.17 11.31
C ALA A 51 0.44 -6.33 10.49
N PHE A 52 0.40 -5.91 9.23
CA PHE A 52 1.56 -5.98 8.35
C PHE A 52 2.70 -5.09 8.86
N GLY A 53 2.38 -3.93 9.41
CA GLY A 53 3.36 -3.07 10.07
C GLY A 53 4.31 -2.37 9.09
N LEU A 54 3.80 -1.49 8.27
CA LEU A 54 4.65 -0.70 7.38
C LEU A 54 5.64 0.13 8.17
N LYS A 55 6.90 0.10 7.76
CA LYS A 55 7.98 0.81 8.44
C LYS A 55 8.86 1.52 7.43
N LYS A 56 9.45 2.64 7.87
CA LYS A 56 10.38 3.40 7.06
C LYS A 56 11.54 2.51 6.58
N GLY A 57 11.84 2.62 5.31
CA GLY A 57 12.94 1.86 4.71
C GLY A 57 12.55 0.46 4.26
N MET A 58 11.33 0.04 4.56
CA MET A 58 10.85 -1.27 4.16
C MET A 58 10.55 -1.27 2.67
N GLN A 59 11.01 -2.28 1.96
CA GLN A 59 10.70 -2.41 0.54
C GLN A 59 9.50 -3.31 0.38
N VAL A 60 8.50 -2.81 -0.32
CA VAL A 60 7.28 -3.56 -0.54
C VAL A 60 6.97 -3.62 -2.03
N GLU A 61 6.26 -4.66 -2.41
CA GLU A 61 5.78 -4.83 -3.77
C GLU A 61 4.29 -4.57 -3.79
N ILE A 62 3.88 -3.67 -4.68
CA ILE A 62 2.47 -3.34 -4.83
C ILE A 62 1.97 -4.00 -6.11
N SER A 63 0.92 -4.80 -5.98
CA SER A 63 0.31 -5.47 -7.11
C SER A 63 -1.13 -5.03 -7.23
N ALA A 64 -1.55 -4.66 -8.42
CA ALA A 64 -2.94 -4.31 -8.69
C ALA A 64 -3.39 -5.01 -9.96
N ASP A 65 -4.62 -5.49 -9.94
CA ASP A 65 -5.21 -6.21 -11.07
C ASP A 65 -6.65 -5.73 -11.24
N GLY A 66 -6.90 -5.06 -12.34
CA GLY A 66 -8.22 -4.54 -12.63
C GLY A 66 -8.19 -3.42 -13.64
N ALA A 67 -9.36 -2.81 -13.88
CA ALA A 67 -9.50 -1.79 -14.93
C ALA A 67 -8.66 -0.55 -14.65
N ASP A 68 -8.49 -0.20 -13.38
CA ASP A 68 -7.75 1.00 -12.99
C ASP A 68 -6.42 0.67 -12.32
N GLU A 69 -5.83 -0.47 -12.67
CA GLU A 69 -4.64 -0.96 -12.00
C GLU A 69 -3.46 0.02 -12.07
N THR A 70 -3.28 0.69 -13.21
CA THR A 70 -2.17 1.63 -13.36
C THR A 70 -2.30 2.78 -12.38
N GLN A 71 -3.49 3.38 -12.30
CA GLN A 71 -3.72 4.47 -11.37
C GLN A 71 -3.61 3.99 -9.92
N ALA A 72 -4.11 2.79 -9.65
CA ALA A 72 -4.07 2.24 -8.31
C ALA A 72 -2.63 2.06 -7.85
N VAL A 73 -1.80 1.41 -8.66
CA VAL A 73 -0.40 1.19 -8.31
C VAL A 73 0.33 2.51 -8.11
N GLU A 74 0.15 3.46 -9.03
CA GLU A 74 0.84 4.73 -8.91
C GLU A 74 0.41 5.52 -7.69
N THR A 75 -0.88 5.53 -7.38
CA THR A 75 -1.39 6.25 -6.22
C THR A 75 -0.85 5.66 -4.93
N ILE A 76 -0.89 4.34 -4.80
CA ILE A 76 -0.38 3.67 -3.59
C ILE A 76 1.12 3.85 -3.49
N LYS A 77 1.83 3.72 -4.60
CA LYS A 77 3.28 3.90 -4.61
C LYS A 77 3.66 5.31 -4.16
N ASN A 78 2.99 6.32 -4.68
CA ASN A 78 3.27 7.70 -4.29
C ASN A 78 2.93 7.94 -2.83
N PHE A 79 1.87 7.35 -2.35
CA PHE A 79 1.50 7.46 -0.95
C PHE A 79 2.61 6.92 -0.05
N LEU A 80 3.11 5.72 -0.37
CA LEU A 80 4.14 5.09 0.46
C LEU A 80 5.49 5.79 0.33
N ALA A 81 5.75 6.42 -0.80
CA ALA A 81 6.98 7.17 -1.00
C ALA A 81 6.87 8.62 -0.51
N CYS A 82 5.75 9.02 0.02
CA CYS A 82 5.48 10.39 0.50
C CYS A 82 5.62 11.44 -0.60
N LYS A 83 5.10 11.13 -1.78
CA LYS A 83 5.14 12.08 -2.90
C LYS A 83 3.78 12.63 -3.23
#